data_d0251bf9a2c16bd907a28fb3b3b31675
#
_entry.id   d0251bf9a2c16bd907a28fb3b3b31675
#
_cell.length_a   1.000
_cell.length_b   1.000
_cell.length_c   1.000
_cell.angle_alpha   90.00
_cell.angle_beta   90.00
_cell.angle_gamma   90.00
#
_symmetry.space_group_name_H-M   'P 1'
#
loop_
_entity.id
_entity.type
_entity.pdbx_description
1 polymer ?
#
loop_
_entity_poly.entity_id
_entity_poly.type
_entity_poly.pdbx_seq_one_letter_code
_entity_poly.pdbx_strand_id
1 'polypeptide(L)'
;IREWLEAHPDEAADLMNRNPSFVFFRPLSGEGPVGAQGVALTPGRSLAVDRSFVPYGVPVWLDAQDPLDAGARVRRLMVAQDTGGAIRGVVRGDVFWGHGPEAELRAGKMRSPGRYHLLIPRAAAPVG
;
A
#
# COMPACT_ATOMS: atom_id res chain seq x y z
N ILE A 1 -18.03 0.13 -8.36
CA ILE A 1 -17.74 -0.51 -9.67
C ILE A 1 -18.06 -2.00 -9.60
N ARG A 2 -17.54 -2.77 -8.59
CA ARG A 2 -17.78 -4.22 -8.47
C ARG A 2 -19.27 -4.56 -8.51
N GLU A 3 -20.07 -3.95 -7.63
CA GLU A 3 -21.53 -4.17 -7.54
C GLU A 3 -22.25 -3.89 -8.87
N TRP A 4 -21.78 -2.87 -9.60
CA TRP A 4 -22.33 -2.56 -10.92
C TRP A 4 -22.00 -3.65 -11.95
N LEU A 5 -20.73 -4.11 -11.98
CA LEU A 5 -20.31 -5.18 -12.89
C LEU A 5 -21.05 -6.50 -12.63
N GLU A 6 -21.26 -6.82 -11.36
CA GLU A 6 -22.02 -8.01 -10.94
C GLU A 6 -23.52 -7.92 -11.32
N ALA A 7 -24.07 -6.70 -11.29
CA ALA A 7 -25.47 -6.46 -11.70
C ALA A 7 -25.67 -6.37 -13.23
N HIS A 8 -24.58 -6.14 -14.00
CA HIS A 8 -24.63 -5.94 -15.46
C HIS A 8 -23.59 -6.82 -16.18
N PRO A 9 -23.71 -8.16 -16.10
CA PRO A 9 -22.70 -9.08 -16.65
C PRO A 9 -22.53 -8.92 -18.17
N ASP A 10 -23.57 -8.58 -18.89
CA ASP A 10 -23.56 -8.42 -20.36
C ASP A 10 -22.78 -7.16 -20.80
N GLU A 11 -22.70 -6.13 -19.95
CA GLU A 11 -21.99 -4.88 -20.24
C GLU A 11 -20.61 -4.82 -19.56
N ALA A 12 -20.33 -5.77 -18.66
CA ALA A 12 -19.12 -5.76 -17.84
C ALA A 12 -17.84 -5.80 -18.68
N ALA A 13 -17.82 -6.63 -19.72
CA ALA A 13 -16.66 -6.76 -20.60
C ALA A 13 -16.36 -5.45 -21.35
N ASP A 14 -17.39 -4.80 -21.89
CA ASP A 14 -17.25 -3.54 -22.63
C ASP A 14 -16.78 -2.41 -21.71
N LEU A 15 -17.30 -2.34 -20.48
CA LEU A 15 -16.85 -1.37 -19.50
C LEU A 15 -15.39 -1.59 -19.10
N MET A 16 -14.98 -2.82 -18.83
CA MET A 16 -13.61 -3.15 -18.47
C MET A 16 -12.62 -2.85 -19.61
N ASN A 17 -13.01 -3.10 -20.86
CA ASN A 17 -12.20 -2.84 -22.04
C ASN A 17 -11.99 -1.35 -22.34
N ARG A 18 -12.75 -0.45 -21.72
CA ARG A 18 -12.52 1.00 -21.81
C ARG A 18 -11.31 1.47 -20.99
N ASN A 19 -10.77 0.61 -20.12
CA ASN A 19 -9.55 0.93 -19.40
C ASN A 19 -8.34 0.92 -20.37
N PRO A 20 -7.63 2.04 -20.53
CA PRO A 20 -6.47 2.10 -21.42
C PRO A 20 -5.24 1.33 -20.90
N SER A 21 -5.29 0.89 -19.64
CA SER A 21 -4.20 0.15 -18.99
C SER A 21 -4.49 -1.33 -19.00
N PHE A 22 -3.65 -2.10 -19.69
CA PHE A 22 -3.71 -3.56 -19.66
C PHE A 22 -2.84 -4.11 -18.53
N VAL A 23 -3.38 -4.97 -17.68
CA VAL A 23 -2.68 -5.57 -16.55
C VAL A 23 -2.37 -7.02 -16.85
N PHE A 24 -1.09 -7.37 -16.84
CA PHE A 24 -0.63 -8.75 -17.00
C PHE A 24 -0.33 -9.35 -15.63
N PHE A 25 -0.72 -10.61 -15.46
CA PHE A 25 -0.40 -11.39 -14.27
C PHE A 25 0.61 -12.48 -14.62
N ARG A 26 1.55 -12.73 -13.72
CA ARG A 26 2.43 -13.90 -13.78
C ARG A 26 2.40 -14.64 -12.44
N PRO A 27 2.38 -15.97 -12.45
CA PRO A 27 2.58 -16.73 -11.22
C PRO A 27 3.96 -16.44 -10.62
N LEU A 28 4.01 -16.28 -9.32
CA LEU A 28 5.26 -16.16 -8.57
C LEU A 28 5.39 -17.38 -7.66
N SER A 29 6.59 -17.95 -7.60
CA SER A 29 6.98 -18.91 -6.57
C SER A 29 7.69 -18.16 -5.47
N GLY A 30 7.28 -18.34 -4.20
CA GLY A 30 7.90 -17.67 -3.05
C GLY A 30 6.93 -17.40 -1.90
N GLU A 31 7.40 -16.72 -0.90
CA GLU A 31 6.67 -16.48 0.36
C GLU A 31 5.58 -15.38 0.26
N GLY A 32 5.36 -14.79 -0.90
CA GLY A 32 4.33 -13.75 -1.09
C GLY A 32 4.56 -12.87 -2.31
N PRO A 33 3.75 -11.84 -2.49
CA PRO A 33 3.93 -10.87 -3.56
C PRO A 33 5.22 -10.09 -3.37
N VAL A 34 5.91 -9.82 -4.47
CA VAL A 34 7.17 -9.06 -4.48
C VAL A 34 6.87 -7.60 -4.73
N GLY A 35 7.32 -6.71 -3.84
CA GLY A 35 7.22 -5.26 -3.99
C GLY A 35 8.25 -4.70 -4.98
N ALA A 36 8.14 -3.40 -5.28
CA ALA A 36 9.02 -2.72 -6.22
C ALA A 36 10.49 -2.67 -5.79
N GLN A 37 10.80 -2.90 -4.51
CA GLN A 37 12.17 -3.10 -4.00
C GLN A 37 12.76 -4.46 -4.43
N GLY A 38 11.96 -5.40 -4.94
CA GLY A 38 12.40 -6.74 -5.30
C GLY A 38 12.40 -7.75 -4.15
N VAL A 39 11.73 -7.43 -3.04
CA VAL A 39 11.60 -8.30 -1.85
C VAL A 39 10.15 -8.67 -1.59
N ALA A 40 9.92 -9.79 -0.92
CA ALA A 40 8.59 -10.23 -0.53
C ALA A 40 7.96 -9.23 0.47
N LEU A 41 6.70 -8.90 0.24
CA LEU A 41 5.94 -7.99 1.11
C LEU A 41 5.42 -8.75 2.33
N THR A 42 5.53 -8.13 3.50
CA THR A 42 5.05 -8.66 4.77
C THR A 42 3.78 -7.92 5.19
N PRO A 43 2.66 -8.65 5.47
CA PRO A 43 1.41 -8.05 5.90
C PRO A 43 1.56 -7.16 7.14
N GLY A 44 1.05 -5.93 7.05
CA GLY A 44 1.10 -4.95 8.13
C GLY A 44 2.51 -4.44 8.47
N ARG A 45 3.52 -4.71 7.61
CA ARG A 45 4.91 -4.28 7.79
C ARG A 45 5.51 -3.63 6.55
N SER A 46 5.00 -3.95 5.37
CA SER A 46 5.45 -3.35 4.13
C SER A 46 4.55 -2.16 3.77
N LEU A 47 5.18 -1.09 3.32
CA LEU A 47 4.54 0.17 2.96
C LEU A 47 4.91 0.53 1.52
N ALA A 48 3.91 0.82 0.71
CA ALA A 48 4.13 1.43 -0.59
C ALA A 48 4.16 2.96 -0.42
N VAL A 49 5.18 3.59 -1.01
CA VAL A 49 5.48 5.03 -0.82
C VAL A 49 5.76 5.73 -2.15
N ASP A 50 5.76 7.06 -2.14
CA ASP A 50 6.35 7.82 -3.23
C ASP A 50 7.89 7.83 -3.06
N ARG A 51 8.54 7.07 -3.94
CA ARG A 51 10.01 6.91 -3.92
C ARG A 51 10.79 8.21 -4.19
N SER A 52 10.13 9.25 -4.67
CA SER A 52 10.76 10.56 -4.83
C SER A 52 11.06 11.24 -3.48
N PHE A 53 10.37 10.81 -2.42
CA PHE A 53 10.51 11.36 -1.08
C PHE A 53 11.02 10.32 -0.07
N VAL A 54 10.66 9.05 -0.22
CA VAL A 54 11.04 7.98 0.71
C VAL A 54 11.72 6.86 -0.07
N PRO A 55 13.04 6.70 0.05
CA PRO A 55 13.77 5.60 -0.59
C PRO A 55 13.32 4.23 -0.08
N TYR A 56 13.45 3.19 -0.93
CA TYR A 56 13.19 1.82 -0.47
C TYR A 56 14.18 1.40 0.62
N GLY A 57 13.73 0.55 1.52
CA GLY A 57 14.48 0.04 2.66
C GLY A 57 14.45 0.96 3.88
N VAL A 58 13.94 2.19 3.76
CA VAL A 58 13.83 3.09 4.90
C VAL A 58 12.77 2.58 5.88
N PRO A 59 13.12 2.38 7.17
CA PRO A 59 12.14 2.10 8.20
C PRO A 59 11.29 3.33 8.50
N VAL A 60 9.97 3.12 8.58
CA VAL A 60 8.97 4.16 8.80
C VAL A 60 8.13 3.79 9.99
N TRP A 61 8.12 4.61 11.04
CA TRP A 61 7.12 4.50 12.08
C TRP A 61 5.83 5.16 11.60
N LEU A 62 4.82 4.32 11.36
CA LEU A 62 3.47 4.76 11.00
C LEU A 62 2.65 4.96 12.27
N ASP A 63 2.04 6.14 12.41
CA ASP A 63 0.99 6.42 13.38
C ASP A 63 -0.22 6.97 12.63
N ALA A 64 -1.19 6.13 12.36
CA ALA A 64 -2.40 6.44 11.59
C ALA A 64 -3.67 5.99 12.32
N GLN A 65 -4.81 6.55 11.96
CA GLN A 65 -6.10 6.07 12.42
C GLN A 65 -6.34 4.63 11.93
N ASP A 66 -6.90 3.76 12.77
CA ASP A 66 -7.28 2.41 12.32
C ASP A 66 -8.44 2.50 11.31
N PRO A 67 -8.37 1.80 10.17
CA PRO A 67 -9.42 1.89 9.15
C PRO A 67 -10.75 1.28 9.57
N LEU A 68 -10.77 0.44 10.60
CA LEU A 68 -11.99 -0.24 11.07
C LEU A 68 -12.51 0.30 12.40
N ASP A 69 -11.67 1.00 13.17
CA ASP A 69 -12.03 1.57 14.46
C ASP A 69 -11.53 3.01 14.57
N ALA A 70 -12.47 3.95 14.58
CA ALA A 70 -12.15 5.38 14.67
C ALA A 70 -11.50 5.77 16.02
N GLY A 71 -11.70 4.99 17.08
CA GLY A 71 -11.08 5.18 18.39
C GLY A 71 -9.68 4.59 18.52
N ALA A 72 -9.27 3.72 17.57
CA ALA A 72 -8.00 3.04 17.60
C ALA A 72 -6.98 3.65 16.63
N ARG A 73 -5.71 3.29 16.84
CA ARG A 73 -4.62 3.71 15.97
C ARG A 73 -3.73 2.53 15.56
N VAL A 74 -3.33 2.56 14.31
CA VAL A 74 -2.28 1.71 13.76
C VAL A 74 -0.94 2.39 14.07
N ARG A 75 -0.23 1.88 15.07
CA ARG A 75 1.11 2.34 15.45
C ARG A 75 2.09 1.20 15.28
N ARG A 76 2.90 1.24 14.23
CA ARG A 76 3.84 0.16 13.96
C ARG A 76 5.00 0.59 13.08
N LEU A 77 6.11 -0.12 13.26
CA LEU A 77 7.26 -0.01 12.39
C LEU A 77 6.95 -0.74 11.08
N MET A 78 7.17 -0.06 9.98
CA MET A 78 7.04 -0.56 8.63
C MET A 78 8.33 -0.33 7.86
N VAL A 79 8.45 -0.93 6.69
CA VAL A 79 9.58 -0.67 5.77
C VAL A 79 9.01 -0.24 4.43
N ALA A 80 9.57 0.80 3.85
CA ALA A 80 9.25 1.24 2.50
C ALA A 80 9.78 0.23 1.48
N GLN A 81 8.91 -0.60 0.89
CA GLN A 81 9.30 -1.73 0.04
C GLN A 81 8.57 -1.77 -1.29
N ASP A 82 7.62 -0.86 -1.49
CA ASP A 82 6.80 -0.85 -2.69
C ASP A 82 6.45 0.57 -3.12
N THR A 83 5.87 0.71 -4.30
CA THR A 83 5.34 1.96 -4.86
C THR A 83 4.16 1.67 -5.77
N GLY A 84 3.45 2.71 -6.20
CA GLY A 84 2.37 2.61 -7.17
C GLY A 84 2.15 3.92 -7.91
N GLY A 85 1.58 3.86 -9.10
CA GLY A 85 1.35 5.04 -9.94
C GLY A 85 0.49 6.12 -9.28
N ALA A 86 -0.43 5.72 -8.41
CA ALA A 86 -1.31 6.62 -7.65
C ALA A 86 -0.74 7.05 -6.29
N ILE A 87 0.40 6.49 -5.86
CA ILE A 87 1.03 6.79 -4.57
C ILE A 87 1.99 7.97 -4.78
N ARG A 88 1.48 9.19 -4.57
CA ARG A 88 2.21 10.43 -4.81
C ARG A 88 2.14 11.35 -3.61
N GLY A 89 3.28 11.98 -3.26
CA GLY A 89 3.41 12.96 -2.19
C GLY A 89 4.20 12.48 -0.98
N VAL A 90 4.64 13.45 -0.16
CA VAL A 90 5.61 13.26 0.95
C VAL A 90 5.11 12.25 2.00
N VAL A 91 3.82 12.27 2.33
CA VAL A 91 3.22 11.46 3.41
C VAL A 91 2.11 10.55 2.86
N ARG A 92 2.12 10.28 1.56
CA ARG A 92 1.24 9.29 0.96
C ARG A 92 1.85 7.90 1.07
N GLY A 93 1.07 6.92 1.55
CA GLY A 93 1.49 5.54 1.56
C GLY A 93 0.33 4.58 1.71
N ASP A 94 0.49 3.43 1.12
CA ASP A 94 -0.49 2.35 1.16
C ASP A 94 0.11 1.17 1.91
N VAL A 95 -0.61 0.72 2.95
CA VAL A 95 -0.20 -0.41 3.78
C VAL A 95 -0.53 -1.72 3.08
N PHE A 96 0.45 -2.60 2.96
CA PHE A 96 0.19 -3.96 2.53
C PHE A 96 -0.43 -4.75 3.69
N TRP A 97 -1.71 -5.06 3.59
CA TRP A 97 -2.45 -5.81 4.63
C TRP A 97 -2.39 -7.33 4.45
N GLY A 98 -1.83 -7.81 3.34
CA GLY A 98 -1.80 -9.23 3.00
C GLY A 98 -2.96 -9.61 2.07
N HIS A 99 -3.54 -10.77 2.31
CA HIS A 99 -4.63 -11.33 1.51
C HIS A 99 -5.76 -11.84 2.40
N GLY A 100 -6.90 -12.14 1.79
CA GLY A 100 -8.09 -12.65 2.48
C GLY A 100 -9.05 -11.55 2.94
N PRO A 101 -10.21 -11.94 3.49
CA PRO A 101 -11.34 -11.02 3.74
C PRO A 101 -11.00 -9.86 4.69
N GLU A 102 -10.20 -10.12 5.74
CA GLU A 102 -9.79 -9.06 6.67
C GLU A 102 -8.87 -8.04 6.00
N ALA A 103 -7.91 -8.50 5.21
CA ALA A 103 -7.00 -7.64 4.48
C ALA A 103 -7.76 -6.78 3.46
N GLU A 104 -8.70 -7.37 2.73
CA GLU A 104 -9.57 -6.67 1.79
C GLU A 104 -10.40 -5.59 2.49
N LEU A 105 -10.99 -5.90 3.64
CA LEU A 105 -11.79 -4.96 4.43
C LEU A 105 -10.94 -3.78 4.92
N ARG A 106 -9.74 -4.05 5.47
CA ARG A 106 -8.82 -3.00 5.95
C ARG A 106 -8.32 -2.14 4.80
N ALA A 107 -7.84 -2.74 3.73
CA ALA A 107 -7.33 -2.02 2.56
C ALA A 107 -8.41 -1.16 1.90
N GLY A 108 -9.61 -1.71 1.72
CA GLY A 108 -10.73 -1.02 1.07
C GLY A 108 -11.25 0.19 1.87
N LYS A 109 -11.14 0.16 3.19
CA LYS A 109 -11.58 1.26 4.07
C LYS A 109 -10.48 2.25 4.44
N MET A 110 -9.21 1.93 4.18
CA MET A 110 -8.10 2.76 4.64
C MET A 110 -8.00 4.06 3.86
N ARG A 111 -8.48 5.14 4.46
CA ARG A 111 -8.28 6.55 4.08
C ARG A 111 -7.85 7.33 5.31
N SER A 112 -6.95 6.75 6.06
CA SER A 112 -6.64 7.12 7.44
C SER A 112 -5.70 8.31 7.50
N PRO A 113 -6.05 9.40 8.17
CA PRO A 113 -5.09 10.45 8.49
C PRO A 113 -4.00 9.89 9.43
N GLY A 114 -2.77 10.30 9.19
CA GLY A 114 -1.64 9.77 9.96
C GLY A 114 -0.38 10.61 9.86
N ARG A 115 0.67 10.10 10.49
CA ARG A 115 2.02 10.69 10.50
C ARG A 115 3.05 9.61 10.18
N TYR A 116 4.12 10.01 9.52
CA TYR A 116 5.31 9.21 9.29
C TYR A 116 6.47 9.79 10.10
N HIS A 117 7.25 8.88 10.69
CA HIS A 117 8.55 9.21 11.25
C HIS A 117 9.56 8.30 10.56
N LEU A 118 10.40 8.87 9.72
CA LEU A 118 11.47 8.12 9.06
C LEU A 118 12.58 7.87 10.06
N LEU A 119 13.02 6.63 10.16
CA LEU A 119 14.16 6.27 11.00
C LEU A 119 15.40 6.26 10.12
N ILE A 120 16.29 7.21 10.35
CA ILE A 120 17.54 7.34 9.62
C ILE A 120 18.72 7.21 10.59
N PRO A 121 19.85 6.63 10.15
CA PRO A 121 21.05 6.57 10.98
C PRO A 121 21.46 7.97 11.44
N ARG A 122 21.89 8.10 12.70
CA ARG A 122 22.28 9.40 13.27
C ARG A 122 23.38 10.10 12.45
N ALA A 123 24.31 9.34 11.88
CA ALA A 123 25.37 9.86 11.01
C ALA A 123 24.86 10.43 9.67
N ALA A 124 23.63 10.06 9.26
CA ALA A 124 22.99 10.54 8.04
C ALA A 124 21.90 11.59 8.31
N ALA A 125 21.67 11.93 9.58
CA ALA A 125 20.70 12.96 9.93
C ALA A 125 21.25 14.35 9.53
N PRO A 126 20.42 15.25 8.97
CA PRO A 126 20.83 16.61 8.72
C PRO A 126 21.23 17.26 10.04
N VAL A 127 22.38 17.92 10.03
CA VAL A 127 22.85 18.72 11.16
C VAL A 127 21.97 19.97 11.19
N GLY A 128 21.13 20.09 12.21
CA GLY A 128 20.28 21.26 12.44
C GLY A 128 21.10 22.49 12.88
#